data_08a1fddbc2eccd2406ca3e28b2b7359c
#
_entry.id   08a1fddbc2eccd2406ca3e28b2b7359c
#
_cell.length_a   1.000
_cell.length_b   1.000
_cell.length_c   1.000
_cell.angle_alpha   90.00
_cell.angle_beta   90.00
_cell.angle_gamma   90.00
#
_symmetry.space_group_name_H-M   'P 1'
#
loop_
_entity.id
_entity.type
_entity.pdbx_description
1 polymer ?
#
loop_
_entity_poly.entity_id
_entity_poly.type
_entity_poly.pdbx_seq_one_letter_code
_entity_poly.pdbx_strand_id
1 'polypeptide(L)'
;MLTAVIRSDGSQQALAATLAVLIPAVAEGFLGHAVIVDTTGSPEIERAADATGARYLRADKNSAWRNGAAGARGDRLVLFEAGDVPQAHWVQAVERHLLLAAGKPALIPSRGVAASLRERVAFSMGGRALGAGLVMPKAMALVG
;
A
#
# COMPACT_ATOMS: atom_id res chain seq x y z
N MET A 1 14.09 -3.58 2.38
CA MET A 1 13.19 -3.96 1.28
C MET A 1 11.83 -3.29 1.49
N LEU A 2 11.28 -2.72 0.45
CA LEU A 2 9.96 -2.08 0.48
C LEU A 2 8.89 -3.08 0.06
N THR A 3 7.83 -3.21 0.84
CA THR A 3 6.69 -4.07 0.55
C THR A 3 5.43 -3.22 0.37
N ALA A 4 4.68 -3.49 -0.69
CA ALA A 4 3.37 -2.87 -0.88
C ALA A 4 2.30 -3.70 -0.15
N VAL A 5 1.46 -3.05 0.63
CA VAL A 5 0.28 -3.65 1.25
C VAL A 5 -0.95 -3.02 0.62
N ILE A 6 -1.79 -3.83 -0.01
CA ILE A 6 -2.97 -3.37 -0.75
C ILE A 6 -4.21 -3.93 -0.06
N ARG A 7 -5.07 -3.04 0.43
CA ARG A 7 -6.36 -3.42 0.97
C ARG A 7 -7.40 -3.47 -0.14
N SER A 8 -8.09 -4.60 -0.29
CA SER A 8 -9.10 -4.80 -1.33
C SER A 8 -10.49 -4.96 -0.73
N ASP A 9 -11.47 -4.32 -1.34
CA ASP A 9 -12.89 -4.43 -1.00
C ASP A 9 -13.66 -5.42 -1.88
N GLY A 10 -12.95 -6.25 -2.64
CA GLY A 10 -13.53 -7.25 -3.52
C GLY A 10 -13.65 -6.82 -4.98
N SER A 11 -13.34 -5.58 -5.32
CA SER A 11 -13.36 -5.11 -6.70
C SER A 11 -12.10 -5.56 -7.44
N GLN A 12 -12.25 -6.51 -8.34
CA GLN A 12 -11.16 -6.99 -9.19
C GLN A 12 -10.63 -5.88 -10.10
N GLN A 13 -11.52 -5.05 -10.62
CA GLN A 13 -11.15 -3.94 -11.49
C GLN A 13 -10.32 -2.89 -10.74
N ALA A 14 -10.71 -2.54 -9.52
CA ALA A 14 -9.95 -1.61 -8.70
C ALA A 14 -8.56 -2.16 -8.37
N LEU A 15 -8.47 -3.43 -7.98
CA LEU A 15 -7.21 -4.07 -7.69
C LEU A 15 -6.30 -4.09 -8.93
N ALA A 16 -6.84 -4.40 -10.10
CA ALA A 16 -6.08 -4.42 -11.35
C ALA A 16 -5.49 -3.05 -11.68
N ALA A 17 -6.22 -1.97 -11.43
CA ALA A 17 -5.74 -0.61 -11.67
C ALA A 17 -4.52 -0.28 -10.79
N THR A 18 -4.55 -0.66 -9.53
CA THR A 18 -3.41 -0.47 -8.61
C THR A 18 -2.24 -1.36 -9.00
N LEU A 19 -2.47 -2.64 -9.28
CA LEU A 19 -1.42 -3.59 -9.66
C LEU A 19 -0.73 -3.17 -10.96
N ALA A 20 -1.45 -2.59 -11.91
CA ALA A 20 -0.86 -2.11 -13.16
C ALA A 20 0.22 -1.04 -12.93
N VAL A 21 0.11 -0.26 -11.87
CA VAL A 21 1.12 0.74 -11.48
C VAL A 21 2.25 0.12 -10.68
N LEU A 22 1.96 -0.89 -9.86
CA LEU A 22 2.95 -1.49 -8.94
C LEU A 22 3.82 -2.56 -9.61
N ILE A 23 3.30 -3.30 -10.59
CA ILE A 23 4.03 -4.37 -11.25
C ILE A 23 5.36 -3.89 -11.86
N PRO A 24 5.43 -2.77 -12.58
CA PRO A 24 6.71 -2.26 -13.07
C PRO A 24 7.71 -1.98 -11.95
N ALA A 25 7.26 -1.47 -10.82
CA ALA A 25 8.13 -1.20 -9.67
C ALA A 25 8.70 -2.48 -9.05
N VAL A 26 7.93 -3.57 -9.06
CA VAL A 26 8.42 -4.90 -8.65
C VAL A 26 9.45 -5.42 -9.65
N ALA A 27 9.16 -5.29 -10.94
CA ALA A 27 10.05 -5.75 -12.00
C ALA A 27 11.40 -5.02 -11.98
N GLU A 28 11.40 -3.75 -11.61
CA GLU A 28 12.62 -2.94 -11.48
C GLU A 28 13.36 -3.16 -10.16
N GLY A 29 12.79 -3.95 -9.25
CA GLY A 29 13.40 -4.23 -7.95
C GLY A 29 13.17 -3.17 -6.89
N PHE A 30 12.39 -2.14 -7.16
CA PHE A 30 12.04 -1.10 -6.18
C PHE A 30 11.11 -1.64 -5.09
N LEU A 31 10.08 -2.40 -5.47
CA LEU A 31 9.26 -3.17 -4.55
C LEU A 31 9.79 -4.60 -4.51
N GLY A 32 10.08 -5.11 -3.32
CA GLY A 32 10.54 -6.49 -3.17
C GLY A 32 9.42 -7.51 -3.01
N HIS A 33 8.24 -7.07 -2.60
CA HIS A 33 7.10 -7.95 -2.31
C HIS A 33 5.80 -7.15 -2.28
N ALA A 34 4.68 -7.84 -2.48
CA ALA A 34 3.34 -7.27 -2.33
C ALA A 34 2.45 -8.20 -1.51
N VAL A 35 1.62 -7.62 -0.67
CA VAL A 35 0.60 -8.31 0.13
C VAL A 35 -0.76 -7.73 -0.22
N ILE A 36 -1.70 -8.58 -0.60
CA ILE A 36 -3.08 -8.18 -0.85
C ILE A 36 -3.92 -8.66 0.33
N VAL A 37 -4.56 -7.70 1.01
CA VAL A 37 -5.45 -7.99 2.14
C VAL A 37 -6.89 -7.81 1.65
N ASP A 38 -7.59 -8.91 1.53
CA ASP A 38 -8.97 -8.95 1.04
C ASP A 38 -9.94 -8.90 2.22
N THR A 39 -10.80 -7.90 2.25
CA THR A 39 -11.79 -7.72 3.31
C THR A 39 -13.11 -8.46 3.02
N THR A 40 -13.26 -9.04 1.83
CA THR A 40 -14.51 -9.67 1.39
C THR A 40 -14.43 -11.18 1.21
N GLY A 41 -13.23 -11.74 1.11
CA GLY A 41 -13.05 -13.18 0.85
C GLY A 41 -13.37 -13.57 -0.59
N SER A 42 -13.11 -12.71 -1.55
CA SER A 42 -13.43 -12.93 -2.96
C SER A 42 -12.45 -13.91 -3.63
N PRO A 43 -12.95 -15.00 -4.26
CA PRO A 43 -12.08 -15.91 -5.02
C PRO A 43 -11.35 -15.23 -6.17
N GLU A 44 -11.94 -14.20 -6.77
CA GLU A 44 -11.34 -13.42 -7.86
C GLU A 44 -10.11 -12.65 -7.37
N ILE A 45 -10.17 -12.09 -6.17
CA ILE A 45 -9.05 -11.37 -5.56
C ILE A 45 -7.92 -12.35 -5.21
N GLU A 46 -8.25 -13.52 -4.66
CA GLU A 46 -7.26 -14.57 -4.38
C GLU A 46 -6.54 -15.03 -5.65
N ARG A 47 -7.28 -15.25 -6.73
CA ARG A 47 -6.68 -15.60 -8.03
C ARG A 47 -5.80 -14.51 -8.59
N ALA A 48 -6.19 -13.25 -8.43
CA ALA A 48 -5.36 -12.13 -8.86
C ALA A 48 -4.05 -12.07 -8.07
N ALA A 49 -4.09 -12.34 -6.78
CA ALA A 49 -2.88 -12.41 -5.96
C ALA A 49 -1.95 -13.54 -6.43
N ASP A 50 -2.50 -14.73 -6.65
CA ASP A 50 -1.73 -15.87 -7.15
C ASP A 50 -1.09 -15.58 -8.51
N ALA A 51 -1.82 -14.96 -9.41
CA ALA A 51 -1.34 -14.65 -10.77
C ALA A 51 -0.19 -13.64 -10.76
N THR A 52 -0.13 -12.76 -9.77
CA THR A 52 0.91 -11.72 -9.67
C THR A 52 2.04 -12.09 -8.72
N GLY A 53 1.95 -13.21 -8.02
CA GLY A 53 2.93 -13.62 -7.03
C GLY A 53 2.82 -12.86 -5.71
N ALA A 54 1.76 -12.12 -5.50
CA ALA A 54 1.51 -11.42 -4.24
C ALA A 54 1.00 -12.38 -3.18
N ARG A 55 1.30 -12.08 -1.92
CA ARG A 55 0.74 -12.82 -0.80
C ARG A 55 -0.71 -12.42 -0.58
N TYR A 56 -1.59 -13.39 -0.47
CA TYR A 56 -3.00 -13.18 -0.18
C TYR A 56 -3.28 -13.38 1.31
N LEU A 57 -3.95 -12.41 1.92
CA LEU A 57 -4.46 -12.49 3.28
C LEU A 57 -5.91 -12.03 3.32
N ARG A 58 -6.66 -12.63 4.22
CA ARG A 58 -8.04 -12.23 4.49
C ARG A 58 -8.11 -11.61 5.89
N ALA A 59 -8.75 -10.44 6.01
CA ALA A 59 -8.88 -9.75 7.29
C ALA A 59 -10.08 -8.80 7.28
N ASP A 60 -10.53 -8.41 8.46
CA ASP A 60 -11.55 -7.36 8.60
C ASP A 60 -10.98 -6.01 8.15
N LYS A 61 -11.87 -5.13 7.74
CA LYS A 61 -11.49 -3.79 7.30
C LYS A 61 -10.67 -3.03 8.34
N ASN A 62 -11.02 -3.17 9.63
CA ASN A 62 -10.37 -2.47 10.73
C ASN A 62 -8.98 -3.03 11.06
N SER A 63 -8.72 -4.30 10.76
CA SER A 63 -7.45 -4.97 11.04
C SER A 63 -6.60 -5.21 9.79
N ALA A 64 -7.10 -4.81 8.61
CA ALA A 64 -6.47 -5.13 7.33
C ALA A 64 -5.03 -4.60 7.24
N TRP A 65 -4.80 -3.36 7.60
CA TRP A 65 -3.47 -2.76 7.52
C TRP A 65 -2.48 -3.43 8.45
N ARG A 66 -2.88 -3.69 9.70
CA ARG A 66 -2.02 -4.37 10.67
C ARG A 66 -1.70 -5.79 10.23
N ASN A 67 -2.69 -6.54 9.78
CA ASN A 67 -2.49 -7.90 9.31
C ASN A 67 -1.63 -7.95 8.05
N GLY A 68 -1.82 -7.01 7.14
CA GLY A 68 -0.97 -6.84 5.97
C GLY A 68 0.47 -6.53 6.35
N ALA A 69 0.67 -5.63 7.29
CA ALA A 69 2.00 -5.31 7.81
C ALA A 69 2.68 -6.52 8.44
N ALA A 70 1.96 -7.28 9.26
CA ALA A 70 2.49 -8.50 9.88
C ALA A 70 2.88 -9.54 8.84
N GLY A 71 2.16 -9.63 7.72
CA GLY A 71 2.46 -10.55 6.64
C GLY A 71 3.51 -10.06 5.65
N ALA A 72 3.95 -8.82 5.77
CA ALA A 72 4.90 -8.22 4.84
C ALA A 72 6.34 -8.70 5.12
N ARG A 73 7.10 -8.86 4.06
CA ARG A 73 8.55 -9.05 4.13
C ARG A 73 9.23 -7.69 4.18
N GLY A 74 10.37 -7.62 4.84
CA GLY A 74 11.14 -6.38 4.93
C GLY A 74 10.64 -5.46 6.03
N ASP A 75 11.26 -4.30 6.13
CA ASP A 75 11.12 -3.36 7.24
C ASP A 75 10.40 -2.05 6.88
N ARG A 76 10.09 -1.85 5.61
CA ARG A 76 9.42 -0.65 5.09
C ARG A 76 8.18 -1.05 4.31
N LEU A 77 7.11 -0.27 4.51
CA LEU A 77 5.83 -0.52 3.87
C LEU A 77 5.36 0.70 3.07
N VAL A 78 4.62 0.42 2.01
CA VAL A 78 3.78 1.40 1.33
C VAL A 78 2.36 0.85 1.28
N LEU A 79 1.38 1.64 1.71
CA LEU A 79 0.00 1.22 1.85
C LEU A 79 -0.85 1.78 0.70
N PHE A 80 -1.61 0.91 0.05
CA PHE A 80 -2.55 1.30 -1.02
C PHE A 80 -3.93 0.73 -0.75
N GLU A 81 -4.97 1.48 -1.08
CA GLU A 81 -6.31 0.97 -1.26
C GLU A 81 -6.44 0.49 -2.70
N ALA A 82 -7.09 -0.64 -2.95
CA ALA A 82 -7.36 -1.09 -4.31
C ALA A 82 -8.17 -0.01 -5.06
N GLY A 83 -7.70 0.40 -6.23
CA GLY A 83 -8.20 1.54 -6.99
C GLY A 83 -7.28 2.76 -6.91
N ASP A 84 -6.36 2.80 -5.97
CA ASP A 84 -5.38 3.89 -5.91
C ASP A 84 -4.43 3.83 -7.09
N VAL A 85 -4.23 4.98 -7.73
CA VAL A 85 -3.28 5.15 -8.82
C VAL A 85 -2.32 6.27 -8.43
N PRO A 86 -1.13 5.93 -7.91
CA PRO A 86 -0.15 6.95 -7.56
C PRO A 86 0.32 7.72 -8.80
N GLN A 87 0.81 8.92 -8.57
CA GLN A 87 1.32 9.77 -9.66
C GLN A 87 2.53 9.12 -10.32
N ALA A 88 2.81 9.51 -11.58
CA ALA A 88 3.84 8.87 -12.39
C ALA A 88 5.24 8.86 -11.75
N HIS A 89 5.55 9.85 -10.94
CA HIS A 89 6.85 9.98 -10.26
C HIS A 89 6.86 9.49 -8.80
N TRP A 90 5.91 8.65 -8.44
CA TRP A 90 5.79 8.19 -7.06
C TRP A 90 7.01 7.41 -6.57
N VAL A 91 7.64 6.64 -7.45
CA VAL A 91 8.83 5.86 -7.10
C VAL A 91 9.97 6.78 -6.67
N GLN A 92 10.23 7.83 -7.45
CA GLN A 92 11.28 8.79 -7.14
C GLN A 92 10.98 9.56 -5.84
N ALA A 93 9.71 9.90 -5.62
CA ALA A 93 9.30 10.56 -4.38
C ALA A 93 9.53 9.69 -3.15
N VAL A 94 9.21 8.39 -3.24
CA VAL A 94 9.43 7.42 -2.17
C VAL A 94 10.93 7.20 -1.95
N GLU A 95 11.72 7.01 -3.00
CA GLU A 95 13.16 6.86 -2.90
C GLU A 95 13.79 8.06 -2.17
N ARG A 96 13.40 9.26 -2.55
CA ARG A 96 13.88 10.48 -1.90
C ARG A 96 13.53 10.51 -0.42
N HIS A 97 12.30 10.16 -0.07
CA HIS A 97 11.87 10.09 1.32
C HIS A 97 12.69 9.07 2.12
N LEU A 98 12.92 7.89 1.56
CA LEU A 98 13.70 6.84 2.21
C LEU A 98 15.16 7.24 2.43
N LEU A 99 15.71 8.05 1.55
CA LEU A 99 17.07 8.58 1.70
C LEU A 99 17.17 9.66 2.78
N LEU A 100 16.15 10.51 2.91
CA LEU A 100 16.19 11.69 3.76
C LEU A 100 15.55 11.49 5.13
N ALA A 101 14.51 10.66 5.23
CA ALA A 101 13.70 10.55 6.44
C ALA A 101 13.04 9.16 6.57
N ALA A 102 13.79 8.09 6.35
CA ALA A 102 13.25 6.71 6.30
C ALA A 102 12.52 6.28 7.58
N GLY A 103 12.87 6.84 8.73
CA GLY A 103 12.22 6.54 10.01
C GLY A 103 10.87 7.23 10.23
N LYS A 104 10.46 8.11 9.31
CA LYS A 104 9.23 8.89 9.43
C LYS A 104 8.21 8.47 8.37
N PRO A 105 6.89 8.49 8.69
CA PRO A 105 5.88 8.25 7.68
C PRO A 105 5.80 9.41 6.68
N ALA A 106 5.39 9.11 5.46
CA ALA A 106 5.14 10.09 4.41
C ALA A 106 3.93 9.69 3.59
N LEU A 107 3.30 10.65 2.92
CA LEU A 107 2.21 10.40 1.99
C LEU A 107 2.71 10.35 0.56
N ILE A 108 2.17 9.39 -0.21
CA ILE A 108 2.35 9.34 -1.65
C ILE A 108 1.14 10.02 -2.29
N PRO A 109 1.32 11.06 -3.09
CA PRO A 109 0.19 11.68 -3.79
C PRO A 109 -0.44 10.72 -4.77
N SER A 110 -1.76 10.54 -4.66
CA SER A 110 -2.55 9.79 -5.63
C SER A 110 -3.06 10.72 -6.74
N ARG A 111 -3.44 10.13 -7.85
CA ARG A 111 -4.10 10.88 -8.92
C ARG A 111 -5.50 11.28 -8.45
N GLY A 112 -5.84 12.55 -8.66
CA GLY A 112 -7.12 13.11 -8.27
C GLY A 112 -7.01 14.09 -7.12
N VAL A 113 -7.57 15.27 -7.31
CA VAL A 113 -7.45 16.38 -6.35
C VAL A 113 -8.17 16.05 -5.04
N ALA A 114 -9.34 15.43 -5.10
CA ALA A 114 -10.13 15.12 -3.91
C ALA A 114 -9.46 14.06 -3.02
N ALA A 115 -8.89 13.02 -3.61
CA ALA A 115 -8.16 11.98 -2.88
C ALA A 115 -6.91 12.56 -2.23
N SER A 116 -6.14 13.34 -2.97
CA SER A 116 -4.93 14.01 -2.48
C SER A 116 -5.25 14.96 -1.32
N LEU A 117 -6.35 15.70 -1.40
CA LEU A 117 -6.76 16.62 -0.36
C LEU A 117 -7.15 15.88 0.93
N ARG A 118 -7.92 14.79 0.81
CA ARG A 118 -8.28 13.94 1.96
C ARG A 118 -7.05 13.35 2.64
N GLU A 119 -6.10 12.86 1.87
CA GLU A 119 -4.87 12.29 2.39
C GLU A 119 -4.06 13.33 3.16
N ARG A 120 -3.93 14.54 2.61
CA ARG A 120 -3.20 15.63 3.26
C ARG A 120 -3.87 16.08 4.56
N VAL A 121 -5.20 16.17 4.57
CA VAL A 121 -5.94 16.53 5.78
C VAL A 121 -5.79 15.45 6.85
N ALA A 122 -5.96 14.19 6.49
CA ALA A 122 -5.79 13.08 7.42
C ALA A 122 -4.37 13.02 7.99
N PHE A 123 -3.36 13.27 7.16
CA PHE A 123 -1.96 13.27 7.58
C PHE A 123 -1.66 14.44 8.53
N SER A 124 -2.16 15.65 8.22
CA SER A 124 -1.93 16.82 9.04
C SER A 124 -2.66 16.79 10.39
N MET A 125 -3.75 16.03 10.48
CA MET A 125 -4.55 15.90 11.71
C MET A 125 -4.01 14.87 12.69
N GLY A 126 -2.79 14.39 12.53
CA GLY A 126 -2.16 13.57 13.52
C GLY A 126 -1.49 12.29 13.03
N GLY A 127 -1.60 11.97 11.77
CA GLY A 127 -0.78 11.00 11.03
C GLY A 127 -0.54 9.61 11.61
N ARG A 128 -1.20 9.25 12.71
CA ARG A 128 -0.98 7.98 13.39
C ARG A 128 -1.93 6.87 12.95
N ALA A 129 -3.05 7.24 12.34
CA ALA A 129 -3.98 6.25 11.80
C ALA A 129 -3.40 5.65 10.52
N LEU A 130 -3.38 4.32 10.45
CA LEU A 130 -2.98 3.63 9.24
C LEU A 130 -4.00 3.91 8.14
N GLY A 131 -3.51 4.20 6.95
CA GLY A 131 -4.37 4.49 5.82
C GLY A 131 -3.63 4.41 4.50
N ALA A 132 -4.39 4.39 3.41
CA ALA A 132 -3.86 4.35 2.07
C ALA A 132 -2.97 5.58 1.78
N GLY A 133 -1.94 5.38 0.98
CA GLY A 133 -1.00 6.42 0.58
C GLY A 133 0.19 6.60 1.52
N LEU A 134 0.26 5.88 2.64
CA LEU A 134 1.37 6.00 3.58
C LEU A 134 2.57 5.14 3.20
N VAL A 135 3.75 5.72 3.31
CA VAL A 135 5.03 5.02 3.36
C VAL A 135 5.53 5.09 4.79
N MET A 136 5.88 3.96 5.39
CA MET A 136 6.27 3.93 6.79
C MET A 136 7.14 2.73 7.15
N PRO A 137 7.90 2.81 8.27
CA PRO A 137 8.51 1.62 8.83
C PRO A 137 7.45 0.60 9.27
N LYS A 138 7.71 -0.68 9.02
CA LYS A 138 6.82 -1.78 9.41
C LYS A 138 6.52 -1.76 10.92
N ALA A 139 7.53 -1.48 11.73
CA ALA A 139 7.38 -1.45 13.18
C ALA A 139 6.29 -0.45 13.64
N MET A 140 6.17 0.69 12.96
CA MET A 140 5.13 1.67 13.28
C MET A 140 3.72 1.17 12.95
N ALA A 141 3.58 0.41 11.87
CA ALA A 141 2.30 -0.17 11.48
C ALA A 141 1.81 -1.23 12.46
N LEU A 142 2.72 -1.96 13.08
CA LEU A 142 2.39 -3.02 14.04
C LEU A 142 2.00 -2.49 15.42
N VAL A 143 2.47 -1.31 15.78
CA VAL A 143 2.18 -0.66 17.08
C VAL A 143 0.86 0.11 17.04
N GLY A 144 0.49 0.60 15.88
CA GLY A 144 -0.72 1.42 15.68
C GLY A 144 -2.05 0.66 15.77
#